data_e3f8d0edac110cbc93da6227498fe83e
#
_entry.id   e3f8d0edac110cbc93da6227498fe83e
#
_cell.length_a   1.000
_cell.length_b   1.000
_cell.length_c   1.000
_cell.angle_alpha   90.00
_cell.angle_beta   90.00
_cell.angle_gamma   90.00
#
_symmetry.space_group_name_H-M   'P 1'
#
loop_
_entity.id
_entity.type
_entity.pdbx_description
1 polymer ?
#
loop_
_entity_poly.entity_id
_entity_poly.type
_entity_poly.pdbx_seq_one_letter_code
_entity_poly.pdbx_strand_id
1 'polypeptide(L)' 'MPGGTAEADYKKYMCVICGFIYDEALGRPEDGIEPGTRWEDVPDTWCCPDCGASKDDFEMLEV' A
#
# COMPACT_ATOMS: atom_id res chain seq x y z
N MET A 1 -5.89 -13.54 21.10
CA MET A 1 -5.58 -13.57 20.54
C MET A 1 -4.98 -13.35 20.03
N PRO A 2 -4.95 -13.26 20.31
CA PRO A 2 -4.35 -12.59 19.55
C PRO A 2 -3.69 -12.94 18.51
N GLY A 3 -3.65 -13.75 18.18
CA GLY A 3 -3.04 -14.11 16.97
C GLY A 3 -3.05 -13.01 16.00
N GLY A 4 -3.13 -13.05 14.87
CA GLY A 4 -3.31 -12.06 13.84
C GLY A 4 -2.81 -10.66 14.13
N THR A 5 -2.07 -10.53 15.14
CA THR A 5 -1.67 -9.20 15.55
C THR A 5 -0.78 -8.51 14.55
N ALA A 6 0.03 -9.27 13.85
CA ALA A 6 0.92 -8.68 12.86
C ALA A 6 0.13 -7.92 11.80
N GLU A 7 -1.02 -8.44 11.46
CA GLU A 7 -1.83 -7.82 10.43
C GLU A 7 -2.46 -6.52 10.89
N ALA A 8 -2.66 -6.39 12.19
CA ALA A 8 -3.27 -5.19 12.71
C ALA A 8 -2.39 -3.98 12.53
N ASP A 9 -1.09 -4.18 12.33
CA ASP A 9 -0.16 -3.08 12.17
C ASP A 9 -0.08 -2.58 10.75
N TYR A 10 -0.66 -3.31 9.80
CA TYR A 10 -0.59 -2.90 8.40
C TYR A 10 -1.61 -1.83 8.12
N LYS A 11 -1.24 -0.91 7.25
CA LYS A 11 -2.09 0.20 6.90
C LYS A 11 -2.46 0.13 5.43
N LYS A 12 -3.43 0.93 5.07
CA LYS A 12 -3.85 1.04 3.67
C LYS A 12 -3.60 2.46 3.20
N TYR A 13 -3.20 2.58 1.96
CA TYR A 13 -2.94 3.88 1.36
C TYR A 13 -3.78 4.00 0.09
N MET A 14 -4.47 5.12 -0.06
CA MET A 14 -5.37 5.31 -1.18
C MET A 14 -4.84 6.39 -2.11
N CYS A 15 -4.82 6.09 -3.40
CA CYS A 15 -4.52 7.09 -4.40
C CYS A 15 -5.65 8.11 -4.44
N VAL A 16 -5.33 9.37 -4.19
CA VAL A 16 -6.38 10.38 -4.14
C VAL A 16 -6.87 10.76 -5.53
N ILE A 17 -6.22 10.28 -6.57
CA ILE A 17 -6.59 10.61 -7.94
C ILE A 17 -7.59 9.62 -8.49
N CYS A 18 -7.34 8.31 -8.30
CA CYS A 18 -8.21 7.30 -8.87
C CYS A 18 -8.86 6.38 -7.85
N GLY A 19 -8.43 6.45 -6.59
CA GLY A 19 -9.03 5.62 -5.54
C GLY A 19 -8.41 4.24 -5.39
N PHE A 20 -7.31 3.99 -6.06
CA PHE A 20 -6.62 2.71 -5.91
C PHE A 20 -6.12 2.54 -4.48
N ILE A 21 -6.25 1.33 -3.94
CA ILE A 21 -5.84 1.03 -2.57
C ILE A 21 -4.59 0.17 -2.58
N TYR A 22 -3.54 0.65 -1.93
CA TYR A 22 -2.37 -0.17 -1.64
C TYR A 22 -2.51 -0.68 -0.22
N ASP A 23 -2.59 -2.00 -0.08
CA ASP A 23 -2.73 -2.64 1.23
C ASP A 23 -1.37 -3.25 1.59
N GLU A 24 -0.78 -2.77 2.69
CA GLU A 24 0.54 -3.28 3.08
C GLU A 24 0.53 -4.78 3.32
N ALA A 25 -0.59 -5.30 3.81
CA ALA A 25 -0.68 -6.73 4.08
C ALA A 25 -0.67 -7.55 2.80
N LEU A 26 -1.23 -7.01 1.74
CA LEU A 26 -1.35 -7.73 0.47
C LEU A 26 -0.20 -7.44 -0.48
N GLY A 27 0.41 -6.28 -0.38
CA GLY A 27 1.46 -5.88 -1.30
C GLY A 27 0.95 -5.74 -2.72
N ARG A 28 1.87 -5.78 -3.64
CA ARG A 28 1.58 -5.75 -5.07
C ARG A 28 2.58 -6.65 -5.78
N PRO A 29 2.43 -7.97 -5.66
CA PRO A 29 3.42 -8.88 -6.28
C PRO A 29 3.57 -8.66 -7.78
N GLU A 30 2.50 -8.22 -8.45
CA GLU A 30 2.55 -7.95 -9.88
C GLU A 30 3.52 -6.83 -10.19
N ASP A 31 3.75 -5.94 -9.23
CA ASP A 31 4.67 -4.84 -9.40
C ASP A 31 5.99 -5.09 -8.69
N GLY A 32 6.20 -6.31 -8.21
CA GLY A 32 7.42 -6.64 -7.52
C GLY A 32 7.43 -6.27 -6.05
N ILE A 33 6.28 -5.98 -5.49
CA ILE A 33 6.15 -5.60 -4.09
C ILE A 33 5.50 -6.74 -3.33
N GLU A 34 6.27 -7.35 -2.45
CA GLU A 34 5.82 -8.55 -1.74
C GLU A 34 4.76 -8.21 -0.71
N PRO A 35 3.86 -9.16 -0.41
CA PRO A 35 2.92 -8.96 0.70
C PRO A 35 3.67 -8.65 1.98
N GLY A 36 3.15 -7.71 2.75
CA GLY A 36 3.77 -7.30 3.99
C GLY A 36 4.77 -6.18 3.82
N THR A 37 4.94 -5.64 2.61
CA THR A 37 5.85 -4.54 2.39
C THR A 37 5.22 -3.25 2.92
N ARG A 38 5.92 -2.61 3.83
CA ARG A 38 5.45 -1.34 4.37
C ARG A 38 5.54 -0.26 3.32
N TRP A 39 4.67 0.75 3.47
CA TRP A 39 4.63 1.84 2.51
C TRP A 39 6.00 2.50 2.33
N GLU A 40 6.71 2.68 3.42
CA GLU A 40 8.02 3.32 3.36
C GLU A 40 9.04 2.47 2.64
N ASP A 41 8.79 1.16 2.52
CA ASP A 41 9.68 0.26 1.80
C ASP A 41 9.31 0.13 0.34
N VAL A 42 8.17 0.68 -0.05
CA VAL A 42 7.78 0.69 -1.46
C VAL A 42 8.71 1.67 -2.18
N PRO A 43 9.31 1.27 -3.31
CA PRO A 43 10.25 2.14 -4.01
C PRO A 43 9.60 3.47 -4.40
N ASP A 44 10.37 4.54 -4.32
CA ASP A 44 9.87 5.84 -4.72
C ASP A 44 9.49 5.90 -6.19
N THR A 45 10.06 5.00 -6.98
CA THR A 45 9.76 4.95 -8.40
C THR A 45 8.46 4.23 -8.70
N TRP A 46 7.86 3.58 -7.70
CA TRP A 46 6.60 2.90 -7.89
C TRP A 46 5.49 3.91 -8.14
N CYS A 47 4.61 3.57 -9.06
CA CYS A 47 3.48 4.43 -9.39
C CYS A 47 2.19 3.65 -9.24
N CYS A 48 1.10 4.39 -9.11
CA CYS A 48 -0.22 3.77 -9.08
C CYS A 48 -0.44 2.98 -10.37
N PRO A 49 -0.77 1.69 -10.28
CA PRO A 49 -0.95 0.89 -11.50
C PRO A 49 -2.20 1.28 -12.28
N ASP A 50 -3.12 2.01 -11.65
CA ASP A 50 -4.36 2.41 -12.31
C ASP A 50 -4.22 3.71 -13.08
N CYS A 51 -3.60 4.72 -12.47
CA CYS A 51 -3.56 6.04 -13.10
C CYS A 51 -2.14 6.60 -13.25
N GLY A 52 -1.15 5.91 -12.71
CA GLY A 52 0.23 6.36 -12.84
C GLY A 52 0.65 7.43 -11.86
N ALA A 53 -0.18 7.73 -10.88
CA ALA A 53 0.17 8.73 -9.88
C ALA A 53 1.35 8.24 -9.04
N SER A 54 2.16 9.18 -8.56
CA SER A 54 3.29 8.84 -7.72
C SER A 54 2.84 8.57 -6.30
N LYS A 55 3.77 8.09 -5.47
CA LYS A 55 3.45 7.84 -4.07
C LYS A 55 2.98 9.09 -3.35
N ASP A 56 3.39 10.25 -3.82
CA ASP A 56 2.99 11.51 -3.18
C ASP A 56 1.50 11.76 -3.28
N ASP A 57 0.83 11.09 -4.19
CA ASP A 57 -0.61 11.25 -4.38
C ASP A 57 -1.41 10.22 -3.60
N PHE A 58 -0.79 9.57 -2.65
CA PHE A 58 -1.47 8.59 -1.80
C PHE A 58 -1.64 9.13 -0.39
N GLU A 59 -2.75 8.78 0.24
CA GLU A 59 -3.02 9.14 1.62
C GLU A 59 -3.23 7.87 2.44
N MET A 60 -2.72 7.90 3.67
CA MET A 60 -2.93 6.78 4.57
C MET A 60 -4.39 6.77 5.03
N LEU A 61 -4.99 5.58 4.94
CA LEU A 61 -6.34 5.39 5.45
C LEU A 61 -6.27 4.82 6.85
N GLU A 62 -7.07 5.40 7.73
CA GLU A 62 -7.23 4.85 9.06
C GLU A 62 -8.54 4.11 9.13
N VAL A 63 -8.47 2.85 9.48
CA VAL A 63 -9.67 2.03 9.58
C VAL A 63 -9.79 1.43 10.96
#